data_b81a2f362c2ca40ac3fcdf687c9b39f0
#
_entry.id   b81a2f362c2ca40ac3fcdf687c9b39f0
#
_cell.length_a   1.000
_cell.length_b   1.000
_cell.length_c   1.000
_cell.angle_alpha   90.00
_cell.angle_beta   90.00
_cell.angle_gamma   90.00
#
_symmetry.space_group_name_H-M   'P 1'
#
loop_
_entity.id
_entity.type
_entity.pdbx_description
1 polymer ?
#
loop_
_entity_poly.entity_id
_entity_poly.type
_entity_poly.pdbx_seq_one_letter_code
_entity_poly.pdbx_strand_id
1 'polypeptide(L)'
;MLFGLREPSGGLISLHGTDPRDLRPDVLRRHVVMVRETEIFAGTIAENVHLERPDISVADVRSALETVELLAPVQQLPDGLHTPISPAGTPLTPIQCRLLMIARAISGRPDVVLIDELLDLLPEDLADRILRRITSADHSWKLIVASSNTRLQQQFTRIVELPGEPALTTATTASRTRDSH
;
A
#
# COMPACT_ATOMS: atom_id res chain seq x y z
N MET A 1 15.01 2.89 1.52
CA MET A 1 15.42 2.22 0.29
C MET A 1 14.54 2.68 -0.87
N LEU A 2 13.76 1.85 -1.57
CA LEU A 2 12.97 2.27 -2.76
C LEU A 2 12.10 3.53 -2.56
N PHE A 3 11.54 3.72 -1.38
CA PHE A 3 10.71 4.89 -1.03
C PHE A 3 11.52 6.07 -0.45
N GLY A 4 12.85 6.00 -0.46
CA GLY A 4 13.72 7.08 0.01
C GLY A 4 13.84 7.25 1.53
N LEU A 5 13.18 6.42 2.35
CA LEU A 5 13.16 6.56 3.82
C LEU A 5 14.42 6.05 4.53
N ARG A 6 15.14 5.12 3.92
CA ARG A 6 16.36 4.53 4.47
C ARG A 6 17.38 4.29 3.37
N GLU A 7 18.64 4.43 3.69
CA GLU A 7 19.74 4.02 2.82
C GLU A 7 19.89 2.50 2.82
N PRO A 8 20.29 1.89 1.67
CA PRO A 8 20.67 0.49 1.65
C PRO A 8 21.99 0.30 2.41
N SER A 9 22.11 -0.79 3.17
CA SER A 9 23.35 -1.16 3.85
C SER A 9 24.45 -1.64 2.88
N GLY A 10 24.08 -1.91 1.63
CA GLY A 10 24.98 -2.29 0.55
C GLY A 10 24.21 -2.49 -0.76
N GLY A 11 24.95 -2.57 -1.87
CA GLY A 11 24.37 -2.70 -3.20
C GLY A 11 23.85 -1.38 -3.79
N LEU A 12 23.20 -1.49 -4.94
CA LEU A 12 22.64 -0.35 -5.68
C LEU A 12 21.13 -0.59 -5.92
N ILE A 13 20.37 0.48 -5.76
CA ILE A 13 18.97 0.53 -6.18
C ILE A 13 18.90 1.53 -7.34
N SER A 14 18.28 1.13 -8.44
CA SER A 14 18.09 1.99 -9.61
C SER A 14 16.63 1.97 -10.04
N LEU A 15 16.07 3.15 -10.28
CA LEU A 15 14.77 3.37 -10.87
C LEU A 15 15.00 4.07 -12.23
N HIS A 16 14.72 3.39 -13.33
CA HIS A 16 15.03 3.88 -14.69
C HIS A 16 16.48 4.35 -14.89
N GLY A 17 17.44 3.67 -14.25
CA GLY A 17 18.86 4.01 -14.35
C GLY A 17 19.33 5.11 -13.38
N THR A 18 18.42 5.71 -12.61
CA THR A 18 18.73 6.76 -11.62
C THR A 18 18.66 6.18 -10.20
N ASP A 19 19.56 6.57 -9.33
CA ASP A 19 19.47 6.25 -7.91
C ASP A 19 18.28 7.02 -7.30
N PRO A 20 17.33 6.35 -6.62
CA PRO A 20 16.20 7.03 -5.97
C PRO A 20 16.59 8.15 -5.01
N ARG A 21 17.82 8.14 -4.49
CA ARG A 21 18.34 9.17 -3.58
C ARG A 21 18.68 10.49 -4.29
N ASP A 22 18.95 10.41 -5.59
CA ASP A 22 19.23 11.58 -6.42
C ASP A 22 17.94 12.28 -6.89
N LEU A 23 16.79 11.63 -6.68
CA LEU A 23 15.48 12.20 -7.02
C LEU A 23 14.94 13.05 -5.86
N ARG A 24 14.31 14.15 -6.21
CA ARG A 24 13.54 14.92 -5.23
C ARG A 24 12.41 14.04 -4.67
N PRO A 25 12.09 14.13 -3.37
CA PRO A 25 11.07 13.28 -2.75
C PRO A 25 9.69 13.36 -3.41
N ASP A 26 9.30 14.53 -3.91
CA ASP A 26 8.04 14.73 -4.63
C ASP A 26 8.02 14.03 -5.98
N VAL A 27 9.16 13.98 -6.68
CA VAL A 27 9.34 13.23 -7.93
C VAL A 27 9.31 11.73 -7.64
N LEU A 28 10.11 11.26 -6.67
CA LEU A 28 10.17 9.84 -6.33
C LEU A 28 8.78 9.27 -5.98
N ARG A 29 7.97 10.01 -5.20
CA ARG A 29 6.61 9.60 -4.79
C ARG A 29 5.60 9.52 -5.92
N ARG A 30 5.88 10.07 -7.09
CA ARG A 30 5.05 9.85 -8.29
C ARG A 30 5.37 8.51 -8.96
N HIS A 31 6.61 8.06 -8.85
CA HIS A 31 7.09 6.82 -9.47
C HIS A 31 6.96 5.61 -8.56
N VAL A 32 7.15 5.78 -7.25
CA VAL A 32 7.09 4.69 -6.28
C VAL A 32 6.06 5.03 -5.21
N VAL A 33 5.03 4.20 -5.09
CA VAL A 33 3.97 4.36 -4.10
C VAL A 33 3.96 3.16 -3.17
N MET A 34 3.81 3.41 -1.87
CA MET A 34 3.71 2.37 -0.85
C MET A 34 2.39 2.49 -0.10
N VAL A 35 1.72 1.36 0.05
CA VAL A 35 0.51 1.20 0.87
C VAL A 35 0.82 0.24 1.99
N ARG A 36 0.69 0.70 3.23
CA ARG A 36 0.96 -0.09 4.43
C ARG A 36 -0.20 -0.07 5.41
N GLU A 37 -0.77 1.09 5.63
CA GLU A 37 -1.81 1.32 6.62
C GLU A 37 -3.01 2.00 5.99
N THR A 38 -4.14 1.98 6.71
CA THR A 38 -5.34 2.69 6.28
C THR A 38 -5.29 4.12 6.84
N GLU A 39 -5.02 5.08 5.97
CA GLU A 39 -5.00 6.52 6.29
C GLU A 39 -6.11 7.23 5.53
N ILE A 40 -7.19 7.57 6.22
CA ILE A 40 -8.31 8.32 5.66
C ILE A 40 -8.22 9.78 6.13
N PHE A 41 -8.37 10.70 5.18
CA PHE A 41 -8.46 12.13 5.46
C PHE A 41 -9.90 12.60 5.44
N ALA A 42 -10.24 13.58 6.29
CA ALA A 42 -11.53 14.25 6.20
C ALA A 42 -11.67 14.92 4.82
N GLY A 43 -12.71 14.59 4.09
CA GLY A 43 -12.93 15.05 2.72
C GLY A 43 -13.82 14.08 1.97
N THR A 44 -13.93 14.21 0.67
CA THR A 44 -14.70 13.30 -0.19
C THR A 44 -13.91 12.03 -0.53
N ILE A 45 -14.60 11.02 -1.04
CA ILE A 45 -13.97 9.79 -1.57
C ILE A 45 -13.01 10.16 -2.70
N ALA A 46 -13.39 11.04 -3.62
CA ALA A 46 -12.53 11.49 -4.70
C ALA A 46 -11.25 12.16 -4.18
N GLU A 47 -11.36 13.10 -3.24
CA GLU A 47 -10.22 13.78 -2.63
C GLU A 47 -9.27 12.80 -1.95
N ASN A 48 -9.80 11.78 -1.29
CA ASN A 48 -9.00 10.72 -0.70
C ASN A 48 -8.25 9.86 -1.73
N VAL A 49 -8.70 9.77 -2.97
CA VAL A 49 -8.00 9.03 -4.04
C VAL A 49 -6.96 9.92 -4.72
N HIS A 50 -7.32 11.14 -5.14
CA HIS A 50 -6.39 11.97 -5.91
C HIS A 50 -5.45 12.84 -5.05
N LEU A 51 -5.73 13.03 -3.75
CA LEU A 51 -4.87 13.78 -2.80
C LEU A 51 -4.46 15.17 -3.35
N GLU A 52 -5.40 15.90 -3.94
CA GLU A 52 -5.17 17.22 -4.56
C GLU A 52 -4.09 17.22 -5.67
N ARG A 53 -3.71 16.04 -6.18
CA ARG A 53 -2.75 15.93 -7.28
C ARG A 53 -3.39 16.36 -8.60
N PRO A 54 -2.90 17.42 -9.26
CA PRO A 54 -3.52 17.98 -10.47
C PRO A 54 -3.37 17.08 -11.71
N ASP A 55 -2.46 16.14 -11.66
CA ASP A 55 -2.19 15.15 -12.69
C ASP A 55 -3.15 13.95 -12.66
N ILE A 56 -4.02 13.84 -11.65
CA ILE A 56 -5.01 12.76 -11.54
C ILE A 56 -6.40 13.30 -11.87
N SER A 57 -6.94 12.85 -12.99
CA SER A 57 -8.28 13.22 -13.43
C SER A 57 -9.37 12.42 -12.68
N VAL A 58 -10.61 12.91 -12.77
CA VAL A 58 -11.78 12.16 -12.28
C VAL A 58 -11.93 10.81 -12.99
N ALA A 59 -11.51 10.71 -14.25
CA ALA A 59 -11.51 9.44 -14.97
C ALA A 59 -10.50 8.45 -14.38
N ASP A 60 -9.31 8.93 -13.97
CA ASP A 60 -8.31 8.09 -13.30
C ASP A 60 -8.81 7.62 -11.92
N VAL A 61 -9.48 8.50 -11.16
CA VAL A 61 -10.12 8.14 -9.88
C VAL A 61 -11.15 7.02 -10.11
N ARG A 62 -12.03 7.15 -11.10
CA ARG A 62 -13.05 6.14 -11.41
C ARG A 62 -12.41 4.82 -11.83
N SER A 63 -11.42 4.86 -12.71
CA SER A 63 -10.68 3.68 -13.17
C SER A 63 -9.98 2.95 -12.01
N ALA A 64 -9.34 3.70 -11.12
CA ALA A 64 -8.70 3.13 -9.94
C ALA A 64 -9.70 2.45 -9.00
N LEU A 65 -10.84 3.11 -8.72
CA LEU A 65 -11.91 2.53 -7.91
C LEU A 65 -12.54 1.29 -8.56
N GLU A 66 -12.68 1.29 -9.89
CA GLU A 66 -13.17 0.13 -10.64
C GLU A 66 -12.20 -1.04 -10.57
N THR A 67 -10.90 -0.77 -10.69
CA THR A 67 -9.85 -1.78 -10.58
C THR A 67 -9.91 -2.52 -9.24
N VAL A 68 -10.20 -1.81 -8.15
CA VAL A 68 -10.31 -2.41 -6.81
C VAL A 68 -11.75 -2.80 -6.42
N GLU A 69 -12.68 -2.90 -7.36
CA GLU A 69 -14.10 -3.27 -7.14
C GLU A 69 -14.85 -2.34 -6.16
N LEU A 70 -14.39 -1.10 -5.98
CA LEU A 70 -14.99 -0.13 -5.06
C LEU A 70 -15.92 0.87 -5.78
N LEU A 71 -15.86 0.99 -7.12
CA LEU A 71 -16.65 1.99 -7.84
C LEU A 71 -18.15 1.75 -7.69
N ALA A 72 -18.62 0.53 -7.87
CA ALA A 72 -20.05 0.21 -7.77
C ALA A 72 -20.62 0.47 -6.36
N PRO A 73 -19.99 0.05 -5.25
CA PRO A 73 -20.38 0.46 -3.91
C PRO A 73 -20.44 1.96 -3.70
N VAL A 74 -19.44 2.70 -4.21
CA VAL A 74 -19.38 4.16 -4.10
C VAL A 74 -20.54 4.82 -4.85
N GLN A 75 -20.90 4.33 -6.03
CA GLN A 75 -22.02 4.85 -6.82
C GLN A 75 -23.38 4.64 -6.16
N GLN A 76 -23.49 3.72 -5.20
CA GLN A 76 -24.72 3.50 -4.41
C GLN A 76 -24.87 4.50 -3.25
N LEU A 77 -23.80 5.25 -2.91
CA LEU A 77 -23.86 6.31 -1.91
C LEU A 77 -24.59 7.54 -2.48
N PRO A 78 -25.32 8.31 -1.65
CA PRO A 78 -26.12 9.44 -2.11
C PRO A 78 -25.35 10.43 -2.99
N ASP A 79 -24.10 10.76 -2.62
CA ASP A 79 -23.27 11.73 -3.32
C ASP A 79 -22.16 11.06 -4.17
N GLY A 80 -22.17 9.72 -4.29
CA GLY A 80 -21.22 8.97 -5.09
C GLY A 80 -19.77 9.29 -4.72
N LEU A 81 -18.95 9.72 -5.68
CA LEU A 81 -17.55 10.14 -5.47
C LEU A 81 -17.40 11.36 -4.54
N HIS A 82 -18.43 12.19 -4.43
CA HIS A 82 -18.44 13.38 -3.60
C HIS A 82 -18.93 13.10 -2.17
N THR A 83 -19.24 11.85 -1.84
CA THR A 83 -19.62 11.46 -0.48
C THR A 83 -18.50 11.82 0.49
N PRO A 84 -18.78 12.65 1.53
CA PRO A 84 -17.80 12.97 2.54
C PRO A 84 -17.48 11.75 3.39
N ILE A 85 -16.21 11.54 3.68
CA ILE A 85 -15.73 10.49 4.60
C ILE A 85 -14.98 11.10 5.77
N SER A 86 -15.21 10.53 6.94
CA SER A 86 -14.50 10.92 8.16
C SER A 86 -13.12 10.26 8.25
N PRO A 87 -12.21 10.74 9.10
CA PRO A 87 -10.94 10.05 9.36
C PRO A 87 -11.10 8.61 9.86
N ALA A 88 -12.25 8.27 10.46
CA ALA A 88 -12.60 6.90 10.84
C ALA A 88 -13.08 6.04 9.66
N GLY A 89 -13.19 6.63 8.46
CA GLY A 89 -13.61 5.93 7.24
C GLY A 89 -15.12 5.93 6.98
N THR A 90 -15.97 6.37 7.91
CA THR A 90 -17.45 6.39 7.73
C THR A 90 -17.81 7.27 6.54
N PRO A 91 -18.68 6.83 5.61
CA PRO A 91 -19.58 5.66 5.70
C PRO A 91 -19.01 4.35 5.12
N LEU A 92 -17.75 4.30 4.70
CA LEU A 92 -17.13 3.09 4.16
C LEU A 92 -16.90 2.04 5.25
N THR A 93 -16.98 0.77 4.88
CA THR A 93 -16.55 -0.33 5.76
C THR A 93 -15.02 -0.40 5.86
N PRO A 94 -14.44 -1.07 6.88
CA PRO A 94 -12.98 -1.24 6.99
C PRO A 94 -12.35 -1.89 5.74
N ILE A 95 -13.03 -2.85 5.11
CA ILE A 95 -12.59 -3.46 3.85
C ILE A 95 -12.57 -2.44 2.73
N GLN A 96 -13.64 -1.65 2.58
CA GLN A 96 -13.72 -0.58 1.57
C GLN A 96 -12.65 0.50 1.78
N CYS A 97 -12.32 0.84 3.03
CA CYS A 97 -11.22 1.74 3.33
C CYS A 97 -9.86 1.20 2.85
N ARG A 98 -9.61 -0.11 3.02
CA ARG A 98 -8.38 -0.75 2.49
C ARG A 98 -8.34 -0.73 0.97
N LEU A 99 -9.47 -1.03 0.31
CA LEU A 99 -9.58 -0.91 -1.15
C LEU A 99 -9.35 0.52 -1.63
N LEU A 100 -9.83 1.52 -0.89
CA LEU A 100 -9.59 2.93 -1.18
C LEU A 100 -8.09 3.28 -1.13
N MET A 101 -7.33 2.69 -0.20
CA MET A 101 -5.86 2.88 -0.16
C MET A 101 -5.17 2.32 -1.39
N ILE A 102 -5.59 1.15 -1.87
CA ILE A 102 -5.04 0.56 -3.10
C ILE A 102 -5.43 1.44 -4.31
N ALA A 103 -6.69 1.88 -4.40
CA ALA A 103 -7.15 2.79 -5.46
C ALA A 103 -6.32 4.09 -5.48
N ARG A 104 -6.07 4.70 -4.32
CA ARG A 104 -5.20 5.87 -4.16
C ARG A 104 -3.80 5.62 -4.72
N ALA A 105 -3.23 4.45 -4.40
CA ALA A 105 -1.88 4.09 -4.85
C ALA A 105 -1.77 3.99 -6.37
N ILE A 106 -2.77 3.37 -7.03
CA ILE A 106 -2.72 3.10 -8.47
C ILE A 106 -3.28 4.24 -9.34
N SER A 107 -4.00 5.20 -8.76
CA SER A 107 -4.68 6.28 -9.49
C SER A 107 -3.73 7.15 -10.31
N GLY A 108 -2.51 7.37 -9.82
CA GLY A 108 -1.47 8.15 -10.51
C GLY A 108 -0.59 7.33 -11.46
N ARG A 109 -0.92 6.06 -11.72
CA ARG A 109 -0.16 5.15 -12.59
C ARG A 109 1.35 5.14 -12.30
N PRO A 110 1.77 4.83 -11.06
CA PRO A 110 3.19 4.83 -10.71
C PRO A 110 3.95 3.73 -11.46
N ASP A 111 5.28 3.77 -11.44
CA ASP A 111 6.10 2.69 -12.01
C ASP A 111 6.19 1.48 -11.07
N VAL A 112 6.13 1.72 -9.76
CA VAL A 112 6.22 0.68 -8.73
C VAL A 112 5.14 0.91 -7.67
N VAL A 113 4.37 -0.13 -7.39
CA VAL A 113 3.42 -0.20 -6.28
C VAL A 113 3.95 -1.20 -5.25
N LEU A 114 4.11 -0.74 -4.02
CA LEU A 114 4.48 -1.56 -2.87
C LEU A 114 3.23 -1.72 -1.99
N ILE A 115 2.82 -2.96 -1.72
CA ILE A 115 1.72 -3.25 -0.78
C ILE A 115 2.30 -4.06 0.37
N ASP A 116 2.20 -3.52 1.58
CA ASP A 116 2.73 -4.13 2.79
C ASP A 116 1.57 -4.63 3.66
N GLU A 117 1.40 -5.95 3.70
CA GLU A 117 0.40 -6.72 4.48
C GLU A 117 -1.08 -6.37 4.23
N LEU A 118 -1.38 -5.33 3.44
CA LEU A 118 -2.76 -4.85 3.28
C LEU A 118 -3.69 -5.88 2.61
N LEU A 119 -3.15 -6.69 1.68
CA LEU A 119 -3.92 -7.75 1.02
C LEU A 119 -4.24 -8.91 1.96
N ASP A 120 -3.40 -9.16 2.97
CA ASP A 120 -3.61 -10.21 3.98
C ASP A 120 -4.83 -9.92 4.87
N LEU A 121 -5.23 -8.65 4.94
CA LEU A 121 -6.38 -8.17 5.72
C LEU A 121 -7.70 -8.17 4.94
N LEU A 122 -7.70 -8.61 3.69
CA LEU A 122 -8.90 -8.77 2.87
C LEU A 122 -9.41 -10.22 2.95
N PRO A 123 -10.73 -10.43 2.74
CA PRO A 123 -11.23 -11.78 2.49
C PRO A 123 -10.49 -12.43 1.32
N GLU A 124 -10.17 -13.71 1.43
CA GLU A 124 -9.32 -14.43 0.46
C GLU A 124 -9.76 -14.26 -0.99
N ASP A 125 -11.03 -14.52 -1.27
CA ASP A 125 -11.57 -14.40 -2.63
C ASP A 125 -11.50 -12.98 -3.18
N LEU A 126 -11.64 -11.97 -2.32
CA LEU A 126 -11.51 -10.57 -2.70
C LEU A 126 -10.04 -10.24 -2.97
N ALA A 127 -9.13 -10.66 -2.10
CA ALA A 127 -7.69 -10.45 -2.29
C ALA A 127 -7.21 -11.04 -3.63
N ASP A 128 -7.66 -12.26 -3.96
CA ASP A 128 -7.34 -12.93 -5.22
C ASP A 128 -7.88 -12.16 -6.44
N ARG A 129 -9.11 -11.65 -6.36
CA ARG A 129 -9.68 -10.85 -7.46
C ARG A 129 -8.94 -9.53 -7.63
N ILE A 130 -8.69 -8.82 -6.52
CA ILE A 130 -7.96 -7.55 -6.55
C ILE A 130 -6.55 -7.77 -7.10
N LEU A 131 -5.84 -8.80 -6.63
CA LEU A 131 -4.49 -9.10 -7.10
C LEU A 131 -4.48 -9.34 -8.62
N ARG A 132 -5.38 -10.18 -9.14
CA ARG A 132 -5.48 -10.40 -10.60
C ARG A 132 -5.73 -9.11 -11.38
N ARG A 133 -6.57 -8.21 -10.85
CA ARG A 133 -6.90 -6.94 -11.53
C ARG A 133 -5.71 -5.98 -11.53
N ILE A 134 -5.01 -5.83 -10.41
CA ILE A 134 -3.86 -4.92 -10.32
C ILE A 134 -2.60 -5.48 -10.98
N THR A 135 -2.56 -6.78 -11.30
CA THR A 135 -1.47 -7.42 -12.06
C THR A 135 -1.81 -7.66 -13.52
N SER A 136 -2.97 -7.18 -13.99
CA SER A 136 -3.36 -7.28 -15.41
C SER A 136 -2.30 -6.66 -16.31
N ALA A 137 -2.16 -7.25 -17.51
CA ALA A 137 -1.23 -6.76 -18.55
C ALA A 137 -1.52 -5.33 -19.04
N ASP A 138 -2.71 -4.81 -18.75
CA ASP A 138 -3.11 -3.44 -19.09
C ASP A 138 -2.40 -2.37 -18.25
N HIS A 139 -1.72 -2.79 -17.18
CA HIS A 139 -1.00 -1.90 -16.28
C HIS A 139 0.51 -1.92 -16.52
N SER A 140 1.14 -0.75 -16.46
CA SER A 140 2.58 -0.59 -16.68
C SER A 140 3.44 -0.71 -15.43
N TRP A 141 2.83 -0.63 -14.23
CA TRP A 141 3.58 -0.68 -12.97
C TRP A 141 4.10 -2.08 -12.64
N LYS A 142 5.12 -2.11 -11.82
CA LYS A 142 5.62 -3.33 -11.15
C LYS A 142 5.00 -3.41 -9.76
N LEU A 143 4.46 -4.57 -9.41
CA LEU A 143 3.88 -4.82 -8.09
C LEU A 143 4.87 -5.58 -7.20
N ILE A 144 5.08 -5.08 -5.99
CA ILE A 144 5.83 -5.75 -4.93
C ILE A 144 4.88 -5.86 -3.73
N VAL A 145 4.68 -7.08 -3.24
CA VAL A 145 3.82 -7.35 -2.08
C VAL A 145 4.65 -7.98 -0.98
N ALA A 146 4.60 -7.40 0.20
CA ALA A 146 5.02 -8.07 1.42
C ALA A 146 3.79 -8.76 2.03
N SER A 147 3.89 -10.06 2.26
CA SER A 147 2.79 -10.88 2.77
C SER A 147 3.32 -12.09 3.51
N SER A 148 2.70 -12.43 4.62
CA SER A 148 2.91 -13.69 5.33
C SER A 148 1.99 -14.82 4.83
N ASN A 149 1.01 -14.50 3.98
CA ASN A 149 0.06 -15.44 3.43
C ASN A 149 0.66 -16.23 2.25
N THR A 150 0.97 -17.50 2.49
CA THR A 150 1.57 -18.40 1.48
C THR A 150 0.70 -18.57 0.23
N ARG A 151 -0.63 -18.47 0.35
CA ARG A 151 -1.56 -18.54 -0.79
C ARG A 151 -1.38 -17.35 -1.72
N LEU A 152 -1.25 -16.14 -1.17
CA LEU A 152 -0.95 -14.94 -1.98
C LEU A 152 0.43 -15.05 -2.62
N GLN A 153 1.43 -15.53 -1.89
CA GLN A 153 2.79 -15.70 -2.40
C GLN A 153 2.83 -16.59 -3.66
N GLN A 154 2.03 -17.66 -3.70
CA GLN A 154 1.97 -18.58 -4.85
C GLN A 154 1.46 -17.94 -6.15
N GLN A 155 0.85 -16.77 -6.09
CA GLN A 155 0.37 -16.04 -7.27
C GLN A 155 1.45 -15.17 -7.92
N PHE A 156 2.64 -15.06 -7.32
CA PHE A 156 3.75 -14.27 -7.84
C PHE A 156 4.77 -15.13 -8.55
N THR A 157 5.35 -14.59 -9.63
CA THR A 157 6.39 -15.24 -10.42
C THR A 157 7.75 -15.28 -9.71
N ARG A 158 7.95 -14.40 -8.74
CA ARG A 158 9.18 -14.29 -7.97
C ARG A 158 8.86 -14.05 -6.49
N ILE A 159 9.41 -14.91 -5.64
CA ILE A 159 9.33 -14.79 -4.18
C ILE A 159 10.74 -14.53 -3.65
N VAL A 160 10.86 -13.61 -2.71
CA VAL A 160 12.09 -13.33 -1.97
C VAL A 160 11.77 -13.44 -0.49
N GLU A 161 12.36 -14.43 0.15
CA GLU A 161 12.27 -14.59 1.59
C GLU A 161 13.22 -13.58 2.26
N LEU A 162 12.68 -12.78 3.17
CA LEU A 162 13.49 -11.92 4.02
C LEU A 162 13.79 -12.67 5.32
N PRO A 163 15.06 -12.69 5.77
CA PRO A 163 15.36 -13.24 7.09
C PRO A 163 14.57 -12.43 8.14
N GLY A 164 13.81 -13.14 8.97
CA GLY A 164 13.11 -12.51 10.10
C GLY A 164 14.11 -11.74 10.97
N GLU A 165 13.71 -10.61 11.55
CA GLU A 165 14.52 -9.97 12.57
C GLU A 165 14.83 -11.00 13.66
N PRO A 166 16.10 -11.13 14.09
CA PRO A 166 16.42 -12.02 15.21
C PRO A 166 15.58 -11.55 16.41
N ALA A 167 14.80 -12.45 16.96
CA ALA A 167 13.98 -12.16 18.13
C ALA A 167 14.86 -11.45 19.16
N LEU A 168 14.49 -10.24 19.56
CA LEU A 168 15.16 -9.53 20.65
C LEU A 168 15.07 -10.40 21.89
N THR A 169 16.12 -11.15 22.15
CA THR A 169 16.26 -11.93 23.38
C THR A 169 16.37 -10.89 24.50
N THR A 170 15.26 -10.59 25.16
CA THR A 170 15.29 -9.85 26.42
C THR A 170 16.05 -10.69 27.42
N ALA A 171 17.34 -10.35 27.59
CA ALA A 171 18.15 -10.89 28.67
C ALA A 171 17.53 -10.40 29.99
N THR A 172 16.75 -11.26 30.63
CA THR A 172 16.29 -11.05 32.01
C THR A 172 17.52 -11.10 32.89
N THR A 173 18.01 -9.94 33.30
CA THR A 173 19.05 -9.83 34.33
C THR A 173 18.45 -10.29 35.65
N ALA A 174 18.72 -11.54 36.04
CA ALA A 174 18.43 -12.03 37.35
C ALA A 174 19.32 -11.30 38.35
N SER A 175 18.73 -10.39 39.13
CA SER A 175 19.37 -9.77 40.28
C SER A 175 19.64 -10.83 41.36
N ARG A 176 20.91 -11.19 41.50
CA ARG A 176 21.35 -11.98 42.67
C ARG A 176 21.29 -11.08 43.91
N THR A 177 20.30 -11.32 44.74
CA THR A 177 20.27 -10.85 46.13
C THR A 177 21.42 -11.54 46.87
N ARG A 178 22.43 -10.78 47.29
CA ARG A 178 23.41 -11.26 48.26
C ARG A 178 22.80 -11.10 49.66
N ASP A 179 22.43 -12.18 50.25
CA ASP A 179 22.27 -12.25 51.71
C ASP A 179 23.64 -12.20 52.34
N SER A 180 23.85 -11.18 53.16
CA SER A 180 25.01 -11.03 54.02
C SER A 180 24.63 -11.52 55.44
N HIS A 181 25.38 -12.47 55.90
CA HIS A 181 25.50 -12.78 57.32
C HIS A 181 26.65 -11.94 57.88
#